data_47491cb22a0e667d13731e1884eefd20
#
_entry.id   47491cb22a0e667d13731e1884eefd20
#
_cell.length_a   1.000
_cell.length_b   1.000
_cell.length_c   1.000
_cell.angle_alpha   90.00
_cell.angle_beta   90.00
_cell.angle_gamma   90.00
#
_symmetry.space_group_name_H-M   'P 1'
#
loop_
_entity.id
_entity.type
_entity.pdbx_description
1 polymer ?
#
loop_
_entity_poly.entity_id
_entity_poly.type
_entity_poly.pdbx_seq_one_letter_code
_entity_poly.pdbx_strand_id
1 'polypeptide(L)'
;KISKKFPKHKIIGEEFGRKKGKSDYSWVIDPIDGTRSFVIGNPTWSNLISLNYKGNPILGLANFPILKKYYFNTSLNLSYVFENGKKRRIKVNSRATFSNMKLSAAFHGSLSLNQQKRIPQILKRMQFPCADALSYSHYAEGKLDVVIQCGNKIWDIHALIPIITAVII
;
A
#
# COMPACT_ATOMS: atom_id res chain seq x y z
N LYS A 1 -9.48 -15.52 12.40
CA LYS A 1 -10.89 -15.09 12.25
C LYS A 1 -11.39 -15.25 10.81
N ILE A 2 -10.65 -14.79 9.79
CA ILE A 2 -11.03 -14.88 8.35
C ILE A 2 -11.33 -16.34 7.95
N SER A 3 -10.45 -17.29 8.26
CA SER A 3 -10.64 -18.71 7.94
C SER A 3 -11.90 -19.32 8.54
N LYS A 4 -12.34 -18.85 9.71
CA LYS A 4 -13.57 -19.33 10.36
C LYS A 4 -14.81 -18.76 9.65
N LYS A 5 -14.77 -17.49 9.25
CA LYS A 5 -15.91 -16.81 8.62
C LYS A 5 -16.04 -17.15 7.13
N PHE A 6 -14.90 -17.36 6.45
CA PHE A 6 -14.83 -17.65 5.01
C PHE A 6 -14.01 -18.93 4.76
N PRO A 7 -14.51 -20.12 5.15
CA PRO A 7 -13.73 -21.35 5.13
C PRO A 7 -13.33 -21.82 3.72
N LYS A 8 -14.07 -21.41 2.69
CA LYS A 8 -13.80 -21.76 1.29
C LYS A 8 -12.83 -20.80 0.59
N HIS A 9 -12.54 -19.63 1.18
CA HIS A 9 -11.62 -18.66 0.59
C HIS A 9 -10.16 -19.12 0.73
N LYS A 10 -9.35 -18.80 -0.27
CA LYS A 10 -7.89 -18.93 -0.22
C LYS A 10 -7.30 -17.86 0.70
N ILE A 11 -6.17 -18.14 1.33
CA ILE A 11 -5.40 -17.14 2.08
C ILE A 11 -3.95 -17.22 1.63
N ILE A 12 -3.36 -16.08 1.34
CA ILE A 12 -1.96 -15.88 0.98
C ILE A 12 -1.40 -14.87 1.96
N GLY A 13 -0.40 -15.25 2.74
CA GLY A 13 0.23 -14.34 3.70
C GLY A 13 1.73 -14.45 3.66
N GLU A 14 2.41 -13.39 4.02
CA GLU A 14 3.86 -13.39 4.15
C GLU A 14 4.30 -14.40 5.21
N GLU A 15 3.82 -14.26 6.44
CA GLU A 15 4.23 -15.07 7.59
C GLU A 15 3.59 -16.47 7.63
N PHE A 16 2.38 -16.62 7.11
CA PHE A 16 1.56 -17.83 7.27
C PHE A 16 1.49 -18.70 6.02
N GLY A 17 2.23 -18.33 4.97
CA GLY A 17 2.23 -19.06 3.71
C GLY A 17 0.86 -19.05 3.01
N ARG A 18 0.48 -20.19 2.41
CA ARG A 18 -0.73 -20.30 1.58
C ARG A 18 -1.71 -21.32 2.11
N LYS A 19 -2.92 -20.91 2.42
CA LYS A 19 -4.05 -21.81 2.65
C LYS A 19 -4.82 -22.00 1.35
N LYS A 20 -4.96 -23.25 0.89
CA LYS A 20 -5.79 -23.63 -0.26
C LYS A 20 -7.28 -23.40 0.05
N GLY A 21 -8.06 -23.06 -0.97
CA GLY A 21 -9.51 -22.92 -0.92
C GLY A 21 -10.12 -23.21 -2.29
N LYS A 22 -11.42 -23.48 -2.32
CA LYS A 22 -12.18 -23.81 -3.55
C LYS A 22 -12.89 -22.60 -4.18
N SER A 23 -12.83 -21.43 -3.52
CA SER A 23 -13.50 -20.22 -3.96
C SER A 23 -12.60 -19.40 -4.93
N ASP A 24 -13.22 -18.59 -5.79
CA ASP A 24 -12.53 -17.56 -6.58
C ASP A 24 -12.03 -16.41 -5.72
N TYR A 25 -12.52 -16.31 -4.48
CA TYR A 25 -12.05 -15.30 -3.52
C TYR A 25 -10.77 -15.74 -2.82
N SER A 26 -9.84 -14.80 -2.66
CA SER A 26 -8.63 -14.97 -1.86
C SER A 26 -8.37 -13.75 -0.99
N TRP A 27 -7.80 -13.98 0.19
CA TRP A 27 -7.27 -12.94 1.05
C TRP A 27 -5.76 -12.89 0.87
N VAL A 28 -5.23 -11.69 0.70
CA VAL A 28 -3.77 -11.44 0.72
C VAL A 28 -3.50 -10.58 1.94
N ILE A 29 -2.57 -11.03 2.78
CA ILE A 29 -2.34 -10.44 4.11
C ILE A 29 -0.85 -10.27 4.34
N ASP A 30 -0.47 -9.06 4.70
CA ASP A 30 0.82 -8.76 5.32
C ASP A 30 0.56 -8.31 6.76
N PRO A 31 0.99 -9.10 7.75
CA PRO A 31 0.81 -8.73 9.16
C PRO A 31 1.66 -7.55 9.60
N ILE A 32 2.86 -7.37 9.02
CA ILE A 32 3.81 -6.32 9.40
C ILE A 32 4.56 -5.83 8.16
N ASP A 33 3.85 -5.08 7.30
CA ASP A 33 4.49 -4.34 6.21
C ASP A 33 5.41 -3.25 6.78
N GLY A 34 6.59 -3.10 6.20
CA GLY A 34 7.61 -2.20 6.73
C GLY A 34 8.34 -2.82 7.92
N THR A 35 8.72 -4.10 7.86
CA THR A 35 9.44 -4.83 8.92
C THR A 35 10.68 -4.09 9.42
N ARG A 36 11.40 -3.37 8.55
CA ARG A 36 12.56 -2.54 8.96
C ARG A 36 12.14 -1.40 9.88
N SER A 37 11.04 -0.73 9.57
CA SER A 37 10.46 0.30 10.43
C SER A 37 10.01 -0.28 11.77
N PHE A 38 9.35 -1.45 11.75
CA PHE A 38 8.91 -2.15 12.95
C PHE A 38 10.08 -2.47 13.89
N VAL A 39 11.18 -3.05 13.37
CA VAL A 39 12.36 -3.48 14.14
C VAL A 39 13.04 -2.31 14.86
N ILE A 40 13.09 -1.13 14.25
CA ILE A 40 13.72 0.06 14.85
C ILE A 40 12.74 0.93 15.66
N GLY A 41 11.48 0.49 15.84
CA GLY A 41 10.47 1.24 16.58
C GLY A 41 9.90 2.44 15.83
N ASN A 42 10.09 2.54 14.52
CA ASN A 42 9.49 3.60 13.70
C ASN A 42 7.97 3.33 13.56
N PRO A 43 7.10 4.36 13.75
CA PRO A 43 5.65 4.18 13.78
C PRO A 43 4.99 3.93 12.40
N THR A 44 5.77 3.86 11.31
CA THR A 44 5.23 3.84 9.93
C THR A 44 4.88 2.44 9.40
N TRP A 45 5.15 1.38 10.16
CA TRP A 45 4.76 0.02 9.79
C TRP A 45 3.24 -0.17 9.77
N SER A 46 2.77 -1.15 9.00
CA SER A 46 1.34 -1.36 8.77
C SER A 46 0.93 -2.82 8.76
N ASN A 47 -0.39 -3.06 8.92
CA ASN A 47 -1.02 -4.32 8.57
C ASN A 47 -1.76 -4.12 7.24
N LEU A 48 -1.53 -5.00 6.28
CA LEU A 48 -2.19 -4.95 4.98
C LEU A 48 -3.13 -6.13 4.81
N ILE A 49 -4.37 -5.86 4.39
CA ILE A 49 -5.37 -6.89 4.11
C ILE A 49 -6.06 -6.56 2.81
N SER A 50 -6.04 -7.50 1.87
CA SER A 50 -6.78 -7.41 0.62
C SER A 50 -7.74 -8.57 0.45
N LEU A 51 -8.94 -8.28 -0.04
CA LEU A 51 -9.84 -9.28 -0.62
C LEU A 51 -9.70 -9.22 -2.15
N ASN A 52 -9.43 -10.38 -2.75
CA ASN A 52 -9.29 -10.51 -4.19
C ASN A 52 -10.40 -11.41 -4.74
N TYR A 53 -10.85 -11.11 -5.94
CA TYR A 53 -11.74 -11.96 -6.74
C TYR A 53 -11.03 -12.35 -8.04
N LYS A 54 -10.91 -13.65 -8.30
CA LYS A 54 -10.16 -14.20 -9.47
C LYS A 54 -8.75 -13.59 -9.63
N GLY A 55 -8.07 -13.37 -8.49
CA GLY A 55 -6.72 -12.81 -8.45
C GLY A 55 -6.64 -11.28 -8.45
N ASN A 56 -7.73 -10.57 -8.76
CA ASN A 56 -7.77 -9.11 -8.79
C ASN A 56 -8.18 -8.55 -7.43
N PRO A 57 -7.43 -7.62 -6.83
CA PRO A 57 -7.80 -6.99 -5.57
C PRO A 57 -9.01 -6.08 -5.74
N ILE A 58 -10.05 -6.31 -4.94
CA ILE A 58 -11.33 -5.56 -4.97
C ILE A 58 -11.57 -4.74 -3.71
N LEU A 59 -11.09 -5.19 -2.56
CA LEU A 59 -11.11 -4.44 -1.30
C LEU A 59 -9.72 -4.44 -0.69
N GLY A 60 -9.33 -3.32 -0.11
CA GLY A 60 -8.07 -3.14 0.59
C GLY A 60 -8.23 -2.38 1.90
N LEU A 61 -7.41 -2.77 2.86
CA LEU A 61 -7.23 -2.09 4.13
C LEU A 61 -5.74 -1.97 4.40
N ALA A 62 -5.26 -0.75 4.64
CA ALA A 62 -3.93 -0.44 5.14
C ALA A 62 -4.09 0.22 6.51
N ASN A 63 -3.74 -0.51 7.58
CA ASN A 63 -3.86 -0.07 8.96
C ASN A 63 -2.48 0.27 9.53
N PHE A 64 -2.34 1.46 10.08
CA PHE A 64 -1.15 1.97 10.76
C PHE A 64 -1.43 2.10 12.26
N PRO A 65 -1.19 1.04 13.05
CA PRO A 65 -1.65 0.95 14.45
C PRO A 65 -1.10 2.05 15.34
N ILE A 66 0.19 2.36 15.21
CA ILE A 66 0.86 3.37 16.03
C ILE A 66 0.36 4.77 15.70
N LEU A 67 0.06 5.03 14.41
CA LEU A 67 -0.50 6.30 13.96
C LEU A 67 -2.00 6.43 14.22
N LYS A 68 -2.65 5.37 14.73
CA LYS A 68 -4.12 5.29 14.95
C LYS A 68 -4.92 5.68 13.71
N LYS A 69 -4.45 5.23 12.55
CA LYS A 69 -4.94 5.63 11.25
C LYS A 69 -5.06 4.42 10.33
N TYR A 70 -6.11 4.37 9.52
CA TYR A 70 -6.23 3.35 8.48
C TYR A 70 -6.91 3.88 7.23
N TYR A 71 -6.50 3.32 6.09
CA TYR A 71 -7.04 3.61 4.77
C TYR A 71 -7.76 2.39 4.24
N PHE A 72 -8.85 2.61 3.52
CA PHE A 72 -9.64 1.52 2.96
C PHE A 72 -10.52 2.03 1.81
N ASN A 73 -10.84 1.15 0.86
CA ASN A 73 -11.89 1.41 -0.11
C ASN A 73 -13.21 0.72 0.31
N THR A 74 -14.33 1.28 -0.10
CA THR A 74 -15.66 0.70 0.09
C THR A 74 -16.28 0.24 -1.23
N SER A 75 -15.76 0.73 -2.33
CA SER A 75 -16.11 0.36 -3.70
C SER A 75 -14.92 0.65 -4.62
N LEU A 76 -15.06 0.36 -5.90
CA LEU A 76 -14.01 0.64 -6.88
C LEU A 76 -13.76 2.15 -7.12
N ASN A 77 -14.66 3.03 -6.63
CA ASN A 77 -14.61 4.48 -6.87
C ASN A 77 -14.58 5.31 -5.57
N LEU A 78 -14.47 4.66 -4.40
CA LEU A 78 -14.55 5.36 -3.12
C LEU A 78 -13.54 4.82 -2.12
N SER A 79 -12.58 5.65 -1.76
CA SER A 79 -11.63 5.39 -0.69
C SER A 79 -11.66 6.43 0.42
N TYR A 80 -11.30 5.98 1.59
CA TYR A 80 -11.40 6.75 2.82
C TYR A 80 -10.15 6.57 3.68
N VAL A 81 -9.88 7.58 4.48
CA VAL A 81 -9.03 7.50 5.67
C VAL A 81 -9.90 7.65 6.92
N PHE A 82 -9.60 6.84 7.93
CA PHE A 82 -10.10 7.01 9.29
C PHE A 82 -8.92 7.43 10.18
N GLU A 83 -9.06 8.54 10.84
CA GLU A 83 -8.04 9.15 11.70
C GLU A 83 -8.73 10.01 12.76
N ASN A 84 -8.27 9.94 14.04
CA ASN A 84 -8.82 10.73 15.14
C ASN A 84 -10.34 10.61 15.30
N GLY A 85 -10.88 9.39 15.16
CA GLY A 85 -12.32 9.13 15.26
C GLY A 85 -13.18 9.60 14.09
N LYS A 86 -12.55 10.16 13.03
CA LYS A 86 -13.27 10.72 11.88
C LYS A 86 -12.93 9.95 10.59
N LYS A 87 -13.97 9.67 9.81
CA LYS A 87 -13.87 9.12 8.46
C LYS A 87 -13.88 10.26 7.45
N ARG A 88 -12.92 10.29 6.54
CA ARG A 88 -12.82 11.29 5.48
C ARG A 88 -12.57 10.61 4.12
N ARG A 89 -13.30 11.02 3.09
CA ARG A 89 -13.00 10.62 1.70
C ARG A 89 -11.64 11.19 1.28
N ILE A 90 -10.87 10.38 0.57
CA ILE A 90 -9.57 10.79 0.04
C ILE A 90 -9.60 10.85 -1.48
N LYS A 91 -8.68 11.62 -2.05
CA LYS A 91 -8.45 11.75 -3.49
C LYS A 91 -7.00 12.16 -3.75
N VAL A 92 -6.48 11.81 -4.91
CA VAL A 92 -5.15 12.22 -5.37
C VAL A 92 -5.06 13.71 -5.62
N ASN A 93 -3.85 14.25 -5.66
CA ASN A 93 -3.58 15.61 -6.07
C ASN A 93 -3.67 15.73 -7.61
N SER A 94 -4.73 16.32 -8.12
CA SER A 94 -4.94 16.55 -9.56
C SER A 94 -4.17 17.76 -10.12
N ARG A 95 -3.46 18.53 -9.27
CA ARG A 95 -2.72 19.75 -9.64
C ARG A 95 -1.21 19.53 -9.72
N ALA A 96 -0.75 18.30 -9.54
CA ALA A 96 0.67 17.97 -9.66
C ALA A 96 1.12 18.14 -11.10
N THR A 97 2.26 18.77 -11.26
CA THR A 97 2.98 18.91 -12.55
C THR A 97 4.37 18.32 -12.39
N PHE A 98 5.03 18.05 -13.51
CA PHE A 98 6.39 17.52 -13.46
C PHE A 98 7.37 18.44 -12.68
N SER A 99 7.11 19.74 -12.63
CA SER A 99 7.96 20.72 -11.94
C SER A 99 7.75 20.79 -10.43
N ASN A 100 6.52 20.49 -9.94
CA ASN A 100 6.17 20.65 -8.52
C ASN A 100 5.82 19.33 -7.80
N MET A 101 5.92 18.19 -8.47
CA MET A 101 5.56 16.88 -7.91
C MET A 101 6.42 16.51 -6.69
N LYS A 102 5.79 15.93 -5.70
CA LYS A 102 6.39 15.38 -4.49
C LYS A 102 6.65 13.90 -4.72
N LEU A 103 7.92 13.54 -4.81
CA LEU A 103 8.38 12.18 -5.09
C LEU A 103 8.82 11.48 -3.80
N SER A 104 8.37 10.25 -3.59
CA SER A 104 8.92 9.31 -2.61
C SER A 104 9.48 8.10 -3.33
N ALA A 105 10.72 7.72 -3.06
CA ALA A 105 11.37 6.61 -3.73
C ALA A 105 12.18 5.74 -2.78
N ALA A 106 12.09 4.42 -2.95
CA ALA A 106 12.95 3.44 -2.27
C ALA A 106 13.25 2.25 -3.20
N PHE A 107 14.51 1.89 -3.25
CA PHE A 107 14.97 0.83 -4.14
C PHE A 107 15.45 -0.44 -3.40
N HIS A 108 15.46 -0.42 -2.08
CA HIS A 108 15.75 -1.56 -1.18
C HIS A 108 16.87 -2.51 -1.66
N GLY A 109 17.88 -1.99 -2.35
CA GLY A 109 18.95 -2.80 -2.93
C GLY A 109 18.55 -3.64 -4.15
N SER A 110 17.31 -3.52 -4.63
CA SER A 110 16.80 -4.31 -5.77
C SER A 110 17.36 -3.88 -7.12
N LEU A 111 18.02 -2.73 -7.19
CA LEU A 111 18.64 -2.22 -8.41
C LEU A 111 20.15 -2.30 -8.33
N SER A 112 20.79 -2.80 -9.40
CA SER A 112 22.24 -2.69 -9.59
C SER A 112 22.67 -1.22 -9.68
N LEU A 113 23.95 -0.93 -9.40
CA LEU A 113 24.50 0.43 -9.53
C LEU A 113 24.31 1.02 -10.94
N ASN A 114 24.36 0.19 -11.99
CA ASN A 114 24.12 0.62 -13.37
C ASN A 114 22.66 1.00 -13.62
N GLN A 115 21.72 0.30 -13.00
CA GLN A 115 20.29 0.67 -13.06
C GLN A 115 20.02 1.95 -12.27
N GLN A 116 20.67 2.11 -11.11
CA GLN A 116 20.55 3.34 -10.29
C GLN A 116 21.08 4.57 -11.04
N LYS A 117 22.13 4.46 -11.86
CA LYS A 117 22.62 5.56 -12.68
C LYS A 117 21.61 6.10 -13.69
N ARG A 118 20.58 5.32 -14.05
CA ARG A 118 19.50 5.75 -14.96
C ARG A 118 18.41 6.59 -14.28
N ILE A 119 18.46 6.71 -12.95
CA ILE A 119 17.46 7.43 -12.15
C ILE A 119 17.86 8.87 -11.76
N PRO A 120 19.09 9.39 -12.02
CA PRO A 120 19.54 10.69 -11.51
C PRO A 120 18.63 11.85 -11.90
N GLN A 121 17.97 11.80 -13.05
CA GLN A 121 17.05 12.86 -13.49
C GLN A 121 15.79 12.91 -12.64
N ILE A 122 15.31 11.76 -12.16
CA ILE A 122 14.20 11.67 -11.22
C ILE A 122 14.66 12.09 -9.82
N LEU A 123 15.88 11.68 -9.42
CA LEU A 123 16.48 11.98 -8.12
C LEU A 123 16.88 13.45 -7.93
N LYS A 124 16.98 14.23 -9.00
CA LYS A 124 17.19 15.70 -8.92
C LYS A 124 15.98 16.46 -8.35
N ARG A 125 14.83 15.81 -8.26
CA ARG A 125 13.62 16.40 -7.68
C ARG A 125 13.65 16.29 -6.16
N MET A 126 12.86 17.14 -5.48
CA MET A 126 12.68 17.04 -4.05
C MET A 126 12.09 15.69 -3.69
N GLN A 127 12.85 14.91 -2.93
CA GLN A 127 12.42 13.61 -2.46
C GLN A 127 11.90 13.70 -1.04
N PHE A 128 10.81 12.98 -0.81
CA PHE A 128 10.21 12.80 0.50
C PHE A 128 10.57 11.42 1.06
N PRO A 129 10.65 11.25 2.40
CA PRO A 129 10.93 9.96 3.00
C PRO A 129 10.00 8.87 2.46
N CYS A 130 10.56 7.72 2.12
CA CYS A 130 9.77 6.54 1.79
C CYS A 130 9.47 5.77 3.08
N ALA A 131 8.22 5.36 3.23
CA ALA A 131 7.70 4.66 4.39
C ALA A 131 6.71 3.59 3.92
N ASP A 132 7.19 2.65 3.11
CA ASP A 132 6.48 1.47 2.64
C ASP A 132 5.00 1.78 2.26
N ALA A 133 4.02 1.05 2.75
CA ALA A 133 2.59 1.28 2.47
C ALA A 133 2.09 2.68 2.84
N LEU A 134 2.72 3.37 3.81
CA LEU A 134 2.32 4.74 4.17
C LEU A 134 2.57 5.72 3.02
N SER A 135 3.63 5.53 2.24
CA SER A 135 3.90 6.36 1.06
C SER A 135 2.80 6.22 0.01
N TYR A 136 2.35 5.01 -0.28
CA TYR A 136 1.22 4.76 -1.18
C TYR A 136 -0.10 5.32 -0.64
N SER A 137 -0.30 5.22 0.68
CA SER A 137 -1.46 5.81 1.35
C SER A 137 -1.45 7.34 1.28
N HIS A 138 -0.27 7.97 1.40
CA HIS A 138 -0.09 9.41 1.21
C HIS A 138 -0.31 9.84 -0.25
N TYR A 139 0.05 8.99 -1.22
CA TYR A 139 -0.30 9.22 -2.62
C TYR A 139 -1.83 9.23 -2.80
N ALA A 140 -2.52 8.22 -2.28
CA ALA A 140 -3.98 8.15 -2.36
C ALA A 140 -4.69 9.33 -1.66
N GLU A 141 -4.05 9.93 -0.66
CA GLU A 141 -4.53 11.11 0.09
C GLU A 141 -4.15 12.45 -0.57
N GLY A 142 -3.37 12.43 -1.66
CA GLY A 142 -2.90 13.63 -2.37
C GLY A 142 -1.75 14.36 -1.68
N LYS A 143 -1.08 13.73 -0.73
CA LYS A 143 0.09 14.27 -0.02
C LYS A 143 1.40 14.03 -0.77
N LEU A 144 1.47 12.94 -1.54
CA LEU A 144 2.53 12.62 -2.48
C LEU A 144 1.93 12.53 -3.88
N ASP A 145 2.73 12.78 -4.90
CA ASP A 145 2.30 12.78 -6.29
C ASP A 145 2.90 11.60 -7.07
N VAL A 146 4.04 11.06 -6.61
CA VAL A 146 4.71 9.91 -7.20
C VAL A 146 5.32 9.06 -6.09
N VAL A 147 5.13 7.74 -6.18
CA VAL A 147 5.80 6.75 -5.33
C VAL A 147 6.46 5.71 -6.21
N ILE A 148 7.75 5.48 -6.01
CA ILE A 148 8.54 4.48 -6.71
C ILE A 148 9.17 3.54 -5.70
N GLN A 149 8.81 2.26 -5.75
CA GLN A 149 9.42 1.22 -4.94
C GLN A 149 9.76 0.00 -5.80
N CYS A 150 10.86 -0.66 -5.48
CA CYS A 150 11.30 -1.90 -6.11
C CYS A 150 11.30 -3.04 -5.09
N GLY A 151 11.10 -4.27 -5.59
CA GLY A 151 11.18 -5.48 -4.78
C GLY A 151 9.90 -5.86 -4.03
N ASN A 152 8.81 -5.13 -4.24
CA ASN A 152 7.51 -5.42 -3.63
C ASN A 152 6.99 -6.82 -4.00
N LYS A 153 6.38 -7.47 -3.04
CA LYS A 153 5.65 -8.72 -3.19
C LYS A 153 4.14 -8.44 -3.28
N ILE A 154 3.39 -9.48 -3.57
CA ILE A 154 1.93 -9.37 -3.70
C ILE A 154 1.26 -8.89 -2.40
N TRP A 155 1.77 -9.25 -1.24
CA TRP A 155 1.22 -8.83 0.06
C TRP A 155 1.53 -7.37 0.40
N ASP A 156 2.60 -6.79 -0.15
CA ASP A 156 2.96 -5.38 0.06
C ASP A 156 2.03 -4.42 -0.72
N ILE A 157 1.42 -4.89 -1.83
CA ILE A 157 0.70 -3.99 -2.75
C ILE A 157 -0.78 -4.30 -2.96
N HIS A 158 -1.24 -5.55 -2.80
CA HIS A 158 -2.63 -5.91 -3.14
C HIS A 158 -3.67 -5.14 -2.32
N ALA A 159 -3.38 -4.80 -1.05
CA ALA A 159 -4.26 -3.96 -0.25
C ALA A 159 -4.31 -2.51 -0.74
N LEU A 160 -3.22 -2.02 -1.32
CA LEU A 160 -3.07 -0.63 -1.75
C LEU A 160 -3.70 -0.38 -3.12
N ILE A 161 -3.68 -1.36 -4.03
CA ILE A 161 -4.24 -1.22 -5.38
C ILE A 161 -5.69 -0.71 -5.36
N PRO A 162 -6.67 -1.34 -4.69
CA PRO A 162 -8.05 -0.87 -4.72
C PRO A 162 -8.25 0.46 -3.99
N ILE A 163 -7.42 0.76 -2.98
CA ILE A 163 -7.43 2.07 -2.32
C ILE A 163 -7.01 3.17 -3.28
N ILE A 164 -5.95 2.93 -4.08
CA ILE A 164 -5.39 3.90 -5.02
C ILE A 164 -6.27 4.04 -6.25
N THR A 165 -6.69 2.93 -6.86
CA THR A 165 -7.52 2.99 -8.08
C THR A 165 -8.84 3.72 -7.84
N ALA A 166 -9.43 3.57 -6.67
CA ALA A 166 -10.68 4.25 -6.29
C ALA A 166 -10.57 5.77 -6.13
N VAL A 167 -9.38 6.36 -6.21
CA VAL A 167 -9.16 7.81 -6.03
C VAL A 167 -8.58 8.50 -7.27
N ILE A 168 -8.23 7.72 -8.31
CA ILE A 168 -7.71 8.22 -9.59
C ILE A 168 -8.84 8.45 -10.59
N ILE A 169 -9.96 7.75 -10.44
CA ILE A 169 -11.18 7.85 -11.29
C ILE A 169 -12.08 9.00 -10.72
#